data_a3f44332db61f77bd9cece350869c09c
#
_entry.id   a3f44332db61f77bd9cece350869c09c
#
_cell.length_a   1.000
_cell.length_b   1.000
_cell.length_c   1.000
_cell.angle_alpha   90.00
_cell.angle_beta   90.00
_cell.angle_gamma   90.00
#
_symmetry.space_group_name_H-M   'P 1'
#
loop_
_entity.id
_entity.type
_entity.pdbx_description
1 polymer ?
#
loop_
_entity_poly.entity_id
_entity_poly.type
_entity_poly.pdbx_seq_one_letter_code
_entity_poly.pdbx_strand_id
1 'polypeptide(L)' 'MAVTRYDVPVWHKTNLTINEAAAYSGVGVNKLREMTDSEYCPFVLRNGRKRLIKRKKLDEYLSEMYSV' A
#
# COMPACT_ATOMS: atom_id res chain seq x y z
N MET A 1 -8.90 -22.29 14.77
CA MET A 1 -8.85 -20.87 15.08
C MET A 1 -9.79 -20.12 14.16
N ALA A 2 -10.63 -19.29 14.73
CA ALA A 2 -11.53 -18.50 13.90
C ALA A 2 -10.75 -17.38 13.23
N VAL A 3 -10.74 -17.40 11.92
CA VAL A 3 -10.10 -16.33 11.15
C VAL A 3 -11.17 -15.29 10.87
N THR A 4 -10.99 -14.10 11.41
CA THR A 4 -11.89 -13.01 11.13
C THR A 4 -11.50 -12.37 9.79
N ARG A 5 -12.39 -11.56 9.24
CA ARG A 5 -12.09 -10.83 8.02
C ARG A 5 -10.92 -9.86 8.17
N TYR A 6 -10.51 -9.57 9.41
CA TYR A 6 -9.38 -8.68 9.68
C TYR A 6 -8.05 -9.42 9.67
N ASP A 7 -8.09 -10.75 9.64
CA ASP A 7 -6.89 -11.58 9.66
C ASP A 7 -6.45 -12.02 8.27
N VAL A 8 -6.96 -11.37 7.24
CA VAL A 8 -6.57 -11.67 5.86
C VAL A 8 -5.10 -11.30 5.67
N PRO A 9 -4.28 -12.22 5.17
CA PRO A 9 -2.88 -11.92 4.89
C PRO A 9 -2.75 -10.72 3.94
N VAL A 10 -1.72 -9.92 4.17
CA VAL A 10 -1.48 -8.70 3.39
C VAL A 10 -1.44 -8.98 1.89
N TRP A 11 -0.80 -10.06 1.49
CA TRP A 11 -0.68 -10.41 0.07
C TRP A 11 -1.99 -10.85 -0.58
N HIS A 12 -3.03 -11.06 0.20
CA HIS A 12 -4.37 -11.36 -0.32
C HIS A 12 -5.26 -10.12 -0.36
N LYS A 13 -4.82 -9.02 0.23
CA LYS A 13 -5.60 -7.78 0.26
C LYS A 13 -5.40 -7.00 -1.04
N THR A 14 -6.48 -6.46 -1.55
CA THR A 14 -6.42 -5.57 -2.72
C THR A 14 -5.91 -4.19 -2.30
N ASN A 15 -6.34 -3.72 -1.13
CA ASN A 15 -5.96 -2.42 -0.59
C ASN A 15 -5.27 -2.60 0.76
N LEU A 16 -4.22 -1.84 0.99
CA LEU A 16 -3.41 -1.91 2.21
C LEU A 16 -3.45 -0.57 2.92
N THR A 17 -3.34 -0.61 4.26
CA THR A 17 -3.07 0.62 5.01
C THR A 17 -1.61 1.02 4.76
N ILE A 18 -1.25 2.24 5.16
CA ILE A 18 0.13 2.71 5.05
C ILE A 18 1.09 1.76 5.79
N ASN A 19 0.72 1.34 7.00
CA ASN A 19 1.55 0.45 7.80
C ASN A 19 1.69 -0.92 7.15
N GLU A 20 0.60 -1.46 6.62
CA GLU A 20 0.63 -2.74 5.91
C GLU A 20 1.49 -2.65 4.65
N ALA A 21 1.34 -1.56 3.91
CA ALA A 21 2.13 -1.36 2.71
C ALA A 21 3.62 -1.24 3.01
N ALA A 22 3.97 -0.58 4.11
CA ALA A 22 5.36 -0.46 4.55
C ALA A 22 5.95 -1.84 4.85
N ALA A 23 5.22 -2.65 5.59
CA ALA A 23 5.66 -4.01 5.92
C ALA A 23 5.76 -4.88 4.68
N TYR A 24 4.81 -4.75 3.77
CA TYR A 24 4.76 -5.55 2.55
C TYR A 24 5.89 -5.20 1.58
N SER A 25 6.12 -3.91 1.40
CA SER A 25 7.05 -3.43 0.37
C SER A 25 8.47 -3.20 0.88
N GLY A 26 8.65 -3.07 2.19
CA GLY A 26 9.93 -2.68 2.76
C GLY A 26 10.22 -1.19 2.67
N VAL A 27 9.29 -0.42 2.11
CA VAL A 27 9.42 1.05 2.05
C VAL A 27 8.97 1.63 3.38
N GLY A 28 9.69 2.60 3.92
CA GLY A 28 9.36 3.20 5.21
C GLY A 28 8.01 3.91 5.21
N VAL A 29 7.35 3.91 6.36
CA VAL A 29 6.04 4.57 6.53
C VAL A 29 6.08 6.04 6.12
N ASN A 30 7.11 6.76 6.58
CA ASN A 30 7.24 8.19 6.26
C ASN A 30 7.40 8.43 4.77
N LYS A 31 8.14 7.55 4.10
CA LYS A 31 8.33 7.62 2.65
C LYS A 31 7.01 7.38 1.93
N LEU A 32 6.26 6.38 2.36
CA LEU A 32 4.95 6.10 1.77
C LEU A 32 3.97 7.24 1.98
N ARG A 33 3.99 7.86 3.16
CA ARG A 33 3.15 9.03 3.41
C ARG A 33 3.49 10.17 2.46
N GLU A 34 4.77 10.43 2.29
CA GLU A 34 5.26 11.45 1.38
C GLU A 34 4.82 11.18 -0.05
N MET A 35 4.97 9.93 -0.49
CA MET A 35 4.57 9.52 -1.83
C MET A 35 3.06 9.66 -2.05
N THR A 36 2.25 9.31 -1.04
CA THR A 36 0.80 9.37 -1.15
C THR A 36 0.21 10.75 -0.95
N ASP A 37 1.00 11.72 -0.50
CA ASP A 37 0.56 13.11 -0.41
C ASP A 37 0.42 13.75 -1.79
N SER A 38 1.10 13.21 -2.79
CA SER A 38 1.02 13.71 -4.15
C SER A 38 -0.34 13.40 -4.78
N GLU A 39 -0.91 14.36 -5.48
CA GLU A 39 -2.14 14.16 -6.23
C GLU A 39 -1.95 13.18 -7.39
N TYR A 40 -0.71 13.00 -7.80
CA TYR A 40 -0.37 12.17 -8.95
C TYR A 40 0.08 10.76 -8.56
N CYS A 41 -0.05 10.41 -7.27
CA CYS A 41 0.33 9.08 -6.82
C CYS A 41 -0.60 8.03 -7.44
N PRO A 42 -0.06 7.09 -8.24
CA PRO A 42 -0.90 6.15 -8.97
C PRO A 42 -1.48 5.02 -8.11
N PHE A 43 -0.93 4.82 -6.92
CA PHE A 43 -1.33 3.67 -6.09
C PHE A 43 -2.09 4.04 -4.84
N VAL A 44 -2.40 5.31 -4.64
CA VAL A 44 -3.17 5.73 -3.46
C VAL A 44 -4.66 5.75 -3.77
N LEU A 45 -5.45 5.24 -2.83
CA LEU A 45 -6.90 5.35 -2.86
C LEU A 45 -7.32 6.13 -1.63
N ARG A 46 -7.95 7.26 -1.81
CA ARG A 46 -8.44 8.07 -0.70
C ARG A 46 -9.90 7.75 -0.45
N ASN A 47 -10.20 7.36 0.79
CA ASN A 47 -11.56 7.06 1.21
C ASN A 47 -11.83 7.87 2.48
N GLY A 48 -12.40 9.05 2.30
CA GLY A 48 -12.59 9.99 3.41
C GLY A 48 -11.23 10.42 3.96
N ARG A 49 -11.00 10.18 5.24
CA ARG A 49 -9.73 10.53 5.89
C ARG A 49 -8.68 9.43 5.76
N LYS A 50 -9.07 8.27 5.24
CA LYS A 50 -8.16 7.14 5.14
C LYS A 50 -7.42 7.14 3.81
N ARG A 51 -6.16 6.79 3.87
CA ARG A 51 -5.35 6.53 2.70
C ARG A 51 -5.14 5.03 2.62
N LEU A 52 -5.52 4.46 1.50
CA LEU A 52 -5.30 3.05 1.24
C LEU A 52 -4.36 2.94 0.05
N ILE A 53 -3.53 1.92 0.08
CA ILE A 53 -2.57 1.66 -0.98
C ILE A 53 -3.11 0.52 -1.83
N LYS A 54 -3.25 0.75 -3.12
CA LYS A 54 -3.62 -0.30 -4.06
C LYS A 54 -2.42 -1.20 -4.26
N ARG A 55 -2.49 -2.42 -3.71
CA ARG A 55 -1.34 -3.33 -3.67
C ARG A 55 -0.74 -3.58 -5.06
N LYS A 56 -1.57 -3.91 -6.02
CA LYS A 56 -1.09 -4.20 -7.37
C LYS A 56 -0.43 -2.99 -8.03
N LYS A 57 -0.99 -1.82 -7.81
CA LYS A 57 -0.41 -0.59 -8.36
C LYS A 57 0.89 -0.24 -7.69
N LEU A 58 1.00 -0.49 -6.39
CA LEU A 58 2.25 -0.31 -5.67
C LEU A 58 3.31 -1.26 -6.22
N ASP A 59 2.94 -2.53 -6.45
CA ASP A 59 3.86 -3.52 -7.02
C ASP A 59 4.40 -3.05 -8.38
N GLU A 60 3.52 -2.57 -9.24
CA GLU A 60 3.90 -2.07 -10.57
C GLU A 60 4.84 -0.87 -10.44
N TYR A 61 4.50 0.06 -9.57
CA TYR A 61 5.30 1.26 -9.37
C TYR A 61 6.71 0.91 -8.88
N LEU A 62 6.80 0.04 -7.88
CA LEU A 62 8.10 -0.37 -7.34
C LEU A 62 8.89 -1.16 -8.36
N SER A 63 8.23 -1.98 -9.15
CA SER A 63 8.89 -2.75 -10.21
C SER A 63 9.52 -1.82 -11.24
N GLU A 64 8.83 -0.77 -11.63
CA GLU A 64 9.39 0.20 -12.58
C GLU A 64 10.50 1.04 -11.96
N MET A 65 10.30 1.48 -10.71
CA MET A 65 11.26 2.36 -10.05
C MET A 65 12.58 1.66 -9.72
N TYR A 66 12.51 0.40 -9.32
CA TYR A 66 13.68 -0.37 -8.90
C TYR A 66 14.06 -1.46 -9.91
N SER A 67 13.48 -1.41 -11.08
CA SER A 67 13.84 -2.32 -12.16
C SER A 67 15.24 -2.02 -12.64
N VAL A 68 16.01 -3.06 -12.78
CA VAL A 68 17.40 -2.95 -13.23
C VAL A 68 17.49 -3.46 -14.66
#